data_08e5790159e59456e7c0c69d7d79228c
#
_entry.id   08e5790159e59456e7c0c69d7d79228c
#
_cell.length_a   1.000
_cell.length_b   1.000
_cell.length_c   1.000
_cell.angle_alpha   90.00
_cell.angle_beta   90.00
_cell.angle_gamma   90.00
#
_symmetry.space_group_name_H-M   'P 1'
#
loop_
_entity.id
_entity.type
_entity.pdbx_description
1 polymer ?
#
loop_
_entity_poly.entity_id
_entity_poly.type
_entity_poly.pdbx_seq_one_letter_code
_entity_poly.pdbx_strand_id
1 'polypeptide(L)'
;MRLVLFFSLFLSIVSCGRYEDEGLQVTGKIGELLIVADDDVWNSPEVKKALDSALTRFIMPYFPDVTTFELIHRNHSTFDGGIKRHRNVLVINMLPGSGKSSAELNFIKDGWAYDQAIMEINARDKNQLIQLLKSKTIDQAHNYFEEREWKRILDRFGKERNEHVQQNVKQTFGIDIQLPDGSGIVSSNKNFYRIEFPPASRPIEFPNIGKQDVGAIWEGVMIYQYDFKDSSQLELENLLRARDTMLRYNVPHETEGLYMGTQYVKLVYPEMTATTNAEGTVKGFEMRGMFHFVGKKMHTTGGAFWAFHFVHPRTKKVICISGYVDAPSTTSWTHFLREIQAVWKSVKII
;
A
#
# COMPACT_ATOMS: atom_id res chain seq x y z
N MET A 1 51.38 -57.43 8.43
CA MET A 1 51.48 -56.01 8.92
C MET A 1 50.83 -55.16 7.86
N ARG A 2 49.49 -54.94 7.98
CA ARG A 2 48.74 -54.04 7.10
C ARG A 2 47.93 -53.11 8.00
N LEU A 3 48.37 -51.86 8.04
CA LEU A 3 47.71 -50.77 8.74
C LEU A 3 46.59 -50.26 7.83
N VAL A 4 45.35 -50.45 8.21
CA VAL A 4 44.18 -49.89 7.54
C VAL A 4 43.87 -48.60 8.26
N LEU A 5 44.19 -47.48 7.63
CA LEU A 5 43.76 -46.14 8.10
C LEU A 5 42.24 -46.00 7.79
N PHE A 6 41.43 -45.99 8.86
CA PHE A 6 40.06 -45.48 8.82
C PHE A 6 40.13 -43.97 8.85
N PHE A 7 40.01 -43.34 7.68
CA PHE A 7 39.75 -41.91 7.59
C PHE A 7 38.22 -41.73 7.69
N SER A 8 37.77 -41.50 8.88
CA SER A 8 36.38 -41.17 9.14
C SER A 8 36.06 -39.81 8.52
N LEU A 9 35.23 -39.86 7.51
CA LEU A 9 34.63 -38.71 6.85
C LEU A 9 33.64 -38.05 7.82
N PHE A 10 34.10 -37.11 8.62
CA PHE A 10 33.23 -36.15 9.31
C PHE A 10 32.85 -35.04 8.29
N LEU A 11 31.88 -35.33 7.44
CA LEU A 11 31.14 -34.29 6.74
C LEU A 11 30.28 -33.59 7.76
N SER A 12 30.79 -32.50 8.25
CA SER A 12 30.06 -31.48 8.99
C SER A 12 28.88 -31.00 8.14
N ILE A 13 27.71 -31.50 8.48
CA ILE A 13 26.44 -30.89 8.10
C ILE A 13 26.31 -29.61 8.92
N VAL A 14 27.02 -28.56 8.52
CA VAL A 14 26.77 -27.18 8.97
C VAL A 14 26.09 -26.49 7.81
N SER A 15 24.84 -26.85 7.60
CA SER A 15 23.88 -26.05 6.86
C SER A 15 22.57 -26.09 7.64
N CYS A 16 22.61 -25.64 8.89
CA CYS A 16 21.46 -24.99 9.49
C CYS A 16 21.63 -23.50 9.23
N GLY A 17 21.18 -23.05 8.08
CA GLY A 17 20.72 -21.67 7.97
C GLY A 17 19.78 -21.47 9.14
N ARG A 18 19.96 -20.41 9.90
CA ARG A 18 18.97 -19.92 10.86
C ARG A 18 17.67 -19.72 10.09
N TYR A 19 16.82 -20.72 10.05
CA TYR A 19 15.39 -20.48 10.03
C TYR A 19 15.13 -19.91 11.42
N GLU A 20 15.19 -18.59 11.55
CA GLU A 20 14.39 -17.92 12.57
C GLU A 20 13.00 -18.54 12.40
N ASP A 21 12.37 -18.91 13.50
CA ASP A 21 11.00 -19.43 13.56
C ASP A 21 10.08 -18.39 12.90
N GLU A 22 10.02 -18.39 11.55
CA GLU A 22 8.99 -17.68 10.83
C GLU A 22 7.73 -18.45 11.11
N GLY A 23 6.98 -18.03 12.13
CA GLY A 23 5.68 -18.57 12.46
C GLY A 23 4.79 -18.64 11.22
N LEU A 24 3.67 -19.28 11.29
CA LEU A 24 2.74 -19.39 10.17
C LEU A 24 2.46 -17.99 9.57
N GLN A 25 2.63 -17.88 8.25
CA GLN A 25 2.41 -16.62 7.55
C GLN A 25 0.94 -16.23 7.51
N VAL A 26 0.68 -14.91 7.46
CA VAL A 26 -0.67 -14.39 7.28
C VAL A 26 -1.27 -14.79 5.93
N THR A 27 -2.58 -14.92 5.88
CA THR A 27 -3.38 -15.19 4.67
C THR A 27 -4.27 -13.99 4.31
N GLY A 28 -4.97 -14.05 3.18
CA GLY A 28 -5.82 -12.97 2.67
C GLY A 28 -5.08 -12.00 1.75
N LYS A 29 -5.84 -11.15 1.05
CA LYS A 29 -5.30 -10.17 0.10
C LYS A 29 -4.94 -8.87 0.82
N ILE A 30 -4.00 -8.12 0.24
CA ILE A 30 -3.70 -6.74 0.69
C ILE A 30 -4.98 -5.91 0.57
N GLY A 31 -5.30 -5.18 1.65
CA GLY A 31 -6.52 -4.37 1.72
C GLY A 31 -7.76 -5.12 2.21
N GLU A 32 -7.72 -6.43 2.48
CA GLU A 32 -8.82 -7.13 3.14
C GLU A 32 -8.78 -6.97 4.67
N LEU A 33 -9.96 -6.78 5.27
CA LEU A 33 -10.17 -6.77 6.72
C LEU A 33 -11.29 -7.75 7.07
N LEU A 34 -10.92 -8.82 7.77
CA LEU A 34 -11.85 -9.84 8.21
C LEU A 34 -12.61 -9.39 9.48
N ILE A 35 -13.91 -9.27 9.36
CA ILE A 35 -14.82 -9.02 10.48
C ILE A 35 -15.35 -10.34 10.99
N VAL A 36 -15.05 -10.67 12.23
CA VAL A 36 -15.58 -11.85 12.93
C VAL A 36 -16.71 -11.39 13.84
N ALA A 37 -17.92 -11.76 13.52
CA ALA A 37 -19.11 -11.36 14.26
C ALA A 37 -20.25 -12.39 14.05
N ASP A 38 -21.21 -12.44 14.96
CA ASP A 38 -22.42 -13.22 14.74
C ASP A 38 -23.24 -12.67 13.57
N ASP A 39 -23.95 -13.56 12.87
CA ASP A 39 -24.67 -13.21 11.64
C ASP A 39 -25.74 -12.13 11.87
N ASP A 40 -26.39 -12.12 13.04
CA ASP A 40 -27.39 -11.12 13.40
C ASP A 40 -26.78 -9.72 13.62
N VAL A 41 -25.51 -9.66 14.00
CA VAL A 41 -24.73 -8.41 14.13
C VAL A 41 -24.29 -7.93 12.76
N TRP A 42 -23.67 -8.80 11.97
CA TRP A 42 -23.18 -8.47 10.62
C TRP A 42 -24.31 -8.05 9.68
N ASN A 43 -25.45 -8.74 9.71
CA ASN A 43 -26.61 -8.47 8.85
C ASN A 43 -27.50 -7.32 9.34
N SER A 44 -27.18 -6.70 10.48
CA SER A 44 -27.87 -5.47 10.93
C SER A 44 -27.51 -4.29 10.02
N PRO A 45 -28.46 -3.66 9.31
CA PRO A 45 -28.19 -2.59 8.38
C PRO A 45 -27.46 -1.40 9.03
N GLU A 46 -27.81 -1.07 10.27
CA GLU A 46 -27.21 0.04 11.02
C GLU A 46 -25.76 -0.27 11.41
N VAL A 47 -25.46 -1.49 11.84
CA VAL A 47 -24.10 -1.95 12.17
C VAL A 47 -23.26 -1.99 10.91
N LYS A 48 -23.79 -2.58 9.82
CA LYS A 48 -23.07 -2.65 8.54
C LYS A 48 -22.72 -1.26 8.02
N LYS A 49 -23.68 -0.33 8.02
CA LYS A 49 -23.43 1.07 7.63
C LYS A 49 -22.37 1.73 8.50
N ALA A 50 -22.36 1.46 9.81
CA ALA A 50 -21.36 2.02 10.72
C ALA A 50 -19.96 1.42 10.47
N LEU A 51 -19.86 0.09 10.24
CA LEU A 51 -18.62 -0.59 9.88
C LEU A 51 -18.06 -0.05 8.57
N ASP A 52 -18.88 0.02 7.53
CA ASP A 52 -18.48 0.54 6.23
C ASP A 52 -17.94 1.99 6.37
N SER A 53 -18.69 2.86 7.05
CA SER A 53 -18.26 4.25 7.27
C SER A 53 -16.97 4.38 8.07
N ALA A 54 -16.72 3.49 9.03
CA ALA A 54 -15.56 3.55 9.90
C ALA A 54 -14.30 2.97 9.25
N LEU A 55 -14.44 1.89 8.49
CA LEU A 55 -13.32 1.03 8.07
C LEU A 55 -13.09 0.96 6.56
N THR A 56 -14.12 1.25 5.72
CA THR A 56 -13.97 1.28 4.26
C THR A 56 -13.88 2.71 3.72
N ARG A 57 -12.96 3.50 4.29
CA ARG A 57 -12.79 4.91 3.91
C ARG A 57 -12.29 5.02 2.48
N PHE A 58 -12.84 5.97 1.73
CA PHE A 58 -12.35 6.25 0.39
C PHE A 58 -10.97 6.90 0.41
N ILE A 59 -10.10 6.42 -0.46
CA ILE A 59 -8.82 7.07 -0.74
C ILE A 59 -9.07 8.09 -1.86
N MET A 60 -9.35 9.33 -1.48
CA MET A 60 -9.60 10.41 -2.44
C MET A 60 -8.29 10.86 -3.13
N PRO A 61 -8.34 11.39 -4.34
CA PRO A 61 -9.53 11.62 -5.19
C PRO A 61 -9.63 10.60 -6.34
N TYR A 62 -9.52 9.30 -6.09
CA TYR A 62 -9.49 8.29 -7.15
C TYR A 62 -10.89 7.99 -7.72
N PHE A 63 -10.90 7.67 -9.02
CA PHE A 63 -12.07 7.16 -9.73
C PHE A 63 -11.62 6.07 -10.73
N PRO A 64 -12.18 4.84 -10.67
CA PRO A 64 -13.25 4.41 -9.75
C PRO A 64 -12.83 4.50 -8.28
N ASP A 65 -13.83 4.49 -7.41
CA ASP A 65 -13.61 4.63 -5.97
C ASP A 65 -12.65 3.54 -5.44
N VAL A 66 -11.66 3.97 -4.66
CA VAL A 66 -10.72 3.09 -3.98
C VAL A 66 -10.94 3.21 -2.49
N THR A 67 -11.10 2.08 -1.81
CA THR A 67 -11.26 2.03 -0.36
C THR A 67 -10.00 1.56 0.34
N THR A 68 -9.83 2.00 1.58
CA THR A 68 -8.69 1.56 2.41
C THR A 68 -8.76 0.07 2.73
N PHE A 69 -9.97 -0.45 2.94
CA PHE A 69 -10.21 -1.87 3.19
C PHE A 69 -11.47 -2.36 2.49
N GLU A 70 -11.45 -3.63 2.10
CA GLU A 70 -12.60 -4.43 1.75
C GLU A 70 -12.98 -5.30 2.95
N LEU A 71 -14.22 -5.17 3.45
CA LEU A 71 -14.68 -5.95 4.60
C LEU A 71 -15.19 -7.32 4.14
N ILE A 72 -14.61 -8.37 4.69
CA ILE A 72 -15.10 -9.75 4.53
C ILE A 72 -15.58 -10.26 5.88
N HIS A 73 -16.55 -11.16 5.89
CA HIS A 73 -17.21 -11.63 7.11
C HIS A 73 -17.00 -13.12 7.37
N ARG A 74 -16.88 -13.47 8.66
CA ARG A 74 -17.00 -14.83 9.18
C ARG A 74 -17.77 -14.82 10.50
N ASN A 75 -18.65 -15.80 10.66
CA ASN A 75 -19.30 -16.06 11.96
C ASN A 75 -18.26 -16.63 12.95
N HIS A 76 -18.43 -16.39 14.24
CA HIS A 76 -17.57 -16.94 15.29
C HIS A 76 -17.44 -18.47 15.19
N SER A 77 -18.54 -19.17 14.88
CA SER A 77 -18.57 -20.64 14.75
C SER A 77 -17.75 -21.19 13.58
N THR A 78 -17.47 -20.35 12.56
CA THR A 78 -16.69 -20.70 11.36
C THR A 78 -15.31 -20.04 11.32
N PHE A 79 -14.97 -19.31 12.39
CA PHE A 79 -13.67 -18.67 12.53
C PHE A 79 -12.66 -19.66 13.14
N ASP A 80 -12.16 -20.57 12.32
CA ASP A 80 -11.23 -21.63 12.71
C ASP A 80 -10.15 -21.90 11.67
N GLY A 81 -9.24 -22.85 11.94
CA GLY A 81 -8.23 -23.33 11.01
C GLY A 81 -7.43 -22.20 10.34
N GLY A 82 -7.30 -22.30 9.04
CA GLY A 82 -6.49 -21.36 8.23
C GLY A 82 -7.03 -19.94 8.19
N ILE A 83 -8.34 -19.73 8.38
CA ILE A 83 -8.95 -18.40 8.34
C ILE A 83 -8.51 -17.54 9.54
N LYS A 84 -8.16 -18.15 10.68
CA LYS A 84 -7.61 -17.44 11.83
C LYS A 84 -6.32 -16.68 11.50
N ARG A 85 -5.59 -17.12 10.48
CA ARG A 85 -4.36 -16.47 10.03
C ARG A 85 -4.59 -15.30 9.07
N HIS A 86 -5.85 -14.85 8.91
CA HIS A 86 -6.12 -13.70 8.06
C HIS A 86 -5.31 -12.47 8.53
N ARG A 87 -4.73 -11.74 7.60
CA ARG A 87 -3.77 -10.66 7.85
C ARG A 87 -4.28 -9.56 8.78
N ASN A 88 -5.54 -9.17 8.65
CA ASN A 88 -6.21 -8.18 9.46
C ASN A 88 -7.52 -8.77 9.98
N VAL A 89 -7.71 -8.81 11.29
CA VAL A 89 -8.90 -9.40 11.93
C VAL A 89 -9.47 -8.42 12.95
N LEU A 90 -10.74 -8.10 12.81
CA LEU A 90 -11.52 -7.40 13.83
C LEU A 90 -12.59 -8.35 14.36
N VAL A 91 -12.45 -8.75 15.62
CA VAL A 91 -13.41 -9.61 16.33
C VAL A 91 -14.42 -8.72 17.04
N ILE A 92 -15.71 -8.95 16.84
CA ILE A 92 -16.80 -8.21 17.49
C ILE A 92 -17.58 -9.16 18.40
N ASN A 93 -17.42 -9.02 19.70
CA ASN A 93 -18.09 -9.80 20.72
C ASN A 93 -19.28 -9.05 21.29
N MET A 94 -20.45 -9.68 21.26
CA MET A 94 -21.63 -9.19 21.93
C MET A 94 -21.74 -9.82 23.33
N LEU A 95 -21.61 -8.98 24.38
CA LEU A 95 -21.58 -9.40 25.80
C LEU A 95 -22.76 -8.81 26.58
N PRO A 96 -23.99 -9.33 26.40
CA PRO A 96 -25.22 -8.73 26.98
C PRO A 96 -25.19 -8.60 28.51
N GLY A 97 -24.45 -9.47 29.19
CA GLY A 97 -24.32 -9.47 30.66
C GLY A 97 -23.21 -8.58 31.20
N SER A 98 -22.44 -7.90 30.33
CA SER A 98 -21.38 -7.03 30.79
C SER A 98 -21.97 -5.77 31.45
N GLY A 99 -21.60 -5.47 32.69
CA GLY A 99 -22.01 -4.23 33.37
C GLY A 99 -21.37 -2.96 32.82
N LYS A 100 -20.69 -3.01 31.63
CA LYS A 100 -19.94 -1.90 31.06
C LYS A 100 -20.87 -0.86 30.43
N SER A 101 -20.57 0.41 30.67
CA SER A 101 -21.34 1.53 30.15
C SER A 101 -21.09 1.84 28.68
N SER A 102 -19.93 1.41 28.12
CA SER A 102 -19.52 1.63 26.73
C SER A 102 -18.85 0.40 26.16
N ALA A 103 -18.80 0.31 24.82
CA ALA A 103 -17.99 -0.68 24.13
C ALA A 103 -16.50 -0.39 24.31
N GLU A 104 -15.68 -1.43 24.28
CA GLU A 104 -14.22 -1.37 24.41
C GLU A 104 -13.54 -1.86 23.13
N LEU A 105 -12.44 -1.24 22.79
CA LEU A 105 -11.56 -1.62 21.68
C LEU A 105 -10.21 -2.09 22.26
N ASN A 106 -9.85 -3.33 22.00
CA ASN A 106 -8.64 -3.95 22.51
C ASN A 106 -7.73 -4.40 21.39
N PHE A 107 -6.42 -4.25 21.58
CA PHE A 107 -5.40 -4.81 20.70
C PHE A 107 -4.98 -6.19 21.21
N ILE A 108 -4.93 -7.17 20.32
CA ILE A 108 -4.47 -8.52 20.64
C ILE A 108 -3.03 -8.64 20.14
N LYS A 109 -2.09 -8.92 21.07
CA LYS A 109 -0.66 -9.01 20.74
C LYS A 109 -0.26 -10.32 20.11
N ASP A 110 -0.79 -11.43 20.61
CA ASP A 110 -0.40 -12.78 20.19
C ASP A 110 -1.44 -13.33 19.23
N GLY A 111 -1.14 -13.21 17.95
CA GLY A 111 -1.99 -13.71 16.88
C GLY A 111 -1.74 -15.16 16.54
N TRP A 112 -2.44 -15.65 15.55
CA TRP A 112 -2.31 -17.01 15.00
C TRP A 112 -1.29 -17.09 13.85
N ALA A 113 -0.73 -15.96 13.43
CA ALA A 113 0.28 -15.87 12.38
C ALA A 113 1.27 -14.75 12.65
N TYR A 114 2.46 -14.89 12.06
CA TYR A 114 3.49 -13.85 12.14
C TYR A 114 2.98 -12.52 11.54
N ASP A 115 3.23 -11.43 12.25
CA ASP A 115 2.87 -10.05 11.87
C ASP A 115 1.38 -9.84 11.56
N GLN A 116 0.51 -10.61 12.19
CA GLN A 116 -0.93 -10.46 12.10
C GLN A 116 -1.41 -9.22 12.86
N ALA A 117 -2.38 -8.51 12.31
CA ALA A 117 -3.06 -7.41 12.99
C ALA A 117 -4.42 -7.90 13.51
N ILE A 118 -4.61 -7.89 14.82
CA ILE A 118 -5.86 -8.32 15.44
C ILE A 118 -6.33 -7.27 16.43
N MET A 119 -7.62 -6.95 16.34
CA MET A 119 -8.30 -6.15 17.33
C MET A 119 -9.63 -6.79 17.72
N GLU A 120 -10.11 -6.42 18.90
CA GLU A 120 -11.35 -6.92 19.45
C GLU A 120 -12.22 -5.77 19.94
N ILE A 121 -13.51 -5.80 19.58
CA ILE A 121 -14.53 -4.94 20.15
C ILE A 121 -15.44 -5.76 21.05
N ASN A 122 -15.56 -5.35 22.31
CA ASN A 122 -16.48 -5.91 23.27
C ASN A 122 -17.61 -4.92 23.53
N ALA A 123 -18.84 -5.24 23.13
CA ALA A 123 -20.01 -4.41 23.29
C ALA A 123 -21.16 -5.17 23.96
N ARG A 124 -21.95 -4.47 24.81
CA ARG A 124 -23.12 -5.08 25.44
C ARG A 124 -24.27 -5.28 24.46
N ASP A 125 -24.44 -4.33 23.56
CA ASP A 125 -25.52 -4.29 22.57
C ASP A 125 -25.10 -3.57 21.28
N LYS A 126 -25.92 -3.68 20.23
CA LYS A 126 -25.65 -3.06 18.93
C LYS A 126 -25.55 -1.52 19.00
N ASN A 127 -26.25 -0.88 19.95
CA ASN A 127 -26.17 0.58 20.10
C ASN A 127 -24.78 1.00 20.61
N GLN A 128 -24.23 0.31 21.62
CA GLN A 128 -22.86 0.57 22.07
C GLN A 128 -21.84 0.33 20.97
N LEU A 129 -21.99 -0.76 20.20
CA LEU A 129 -21.14 -1.03 19.05
C LEU A 129 -21.17 0.12 18.03
N ILE A 130 -22.37 0.56 17.62
CA ILE A 130 -22.55 1.67 16.68
C ILE A 130 -21.96 2.97 17.23
N GLN A 131 -22.10 3.25 18.51
CA GLN A 131 -21.50 4.43 19.14
C GLN A 131 -19.97 4.39 19.06
N LEU A 132 -19.35 3.25 19.35
CA LEU A 132 -17.90 3.07 19.21
C LEU A 132 -17.47 3.26 17.75
N LEU A 133 -18.14 2.61 16.80
CA LEU A 133 -17.84 2.71 15.37
C LEU A 133 -17.98 4.14 14.80
N LYS A 134 -18.79 4.99 15.42
CA LYS A 134 -18.93 6.41 15.06
C LYS A 134 -18.02 7.35 15.86
N SER A 135 -17.30 6.83 16.84
CA SER A 135 -16.40 7.63 17.68
C SER A 135 -15.00 7.75 17.07
N LYS A 136 -14.22 8.72 17.55
CA LYS A 136 -12.80 8.84 17.17
C LYS A 136 -11.94 7.65 17.63
N THR A 137 -12.42 6.83 18.55
CA THR A 137 -11.68 5.66 19.04
C THR A 137 -11.46 4.66 17.92
N ILE A 138 -12.41 4.50 16.99
CA ILE A 138 -12.26 3.56 15.86
C ILE A 138 -11.16 3.99 14.88
N ASP A 139 -10.77 5.27 14.86
CA ASP A 139 -9.65 5.73 14.04
C ASP A 139 -8.34 5.05 14.43
N GLN A 140 -8.19 4.66 15.70
CA GLN A 140 -7.01 3.91 16.16
C GLN A 140 -6.95 2.52 15.51
N ALA A 141 -8.11 1.84 15.38
CA ALA A 141 -8.18 0.56 14.70
C ALA A 141 -7.87 0.70 13.20
N HIS A 142 -8.50 1.65 12.54
CA HIS A 142 -8.26 1.92 11.13
C HIS A 142 -6.78 2.19 10.85
N ASN A 143 -6.17 3.11 11.60
CA ASN A 143 -4.77 3.48 11.45
C ASN A 143 -3.83 2.31 11.76
N TYR A 144 -4.14 1.49 12.77
CA TYR A 144 -3.35 0.31 13.11
C TYR A 144 -3.34 -0.71 11.97
N PHE A 145 -4.50 -1.06 11.42
CA PHE A 145 -4.58 -1.98 10.28
C PHE A 145 -3.87 -1.42 9.06
N GLU A 146 -4.05 -0.12 8.77
CA GLU A 146 -3.40 0.55 7.66
C GLU A 146 -1.87 0.56 7.80
N GLU A 147 -1.36 0.85 8.99
CA GLU A 147 0.06 0.83 9.29
C GLU A 147 0.66 -0.57 9.12
N ARG A 148 -0.05 -1.62 9.57
CA ARG A 148 0.39 -3.00 9.40
C ARG A 148 0.44 -3.41 7.94
N GLU A 149 -0.49 -2.96 7.10
CA GLU A 149 -0.47 -3.28 5.67
C GLU A 149 0.82 -2.83 4.99
N TRP A 150 1.17 -1.56 5.06
CA TRP A 150 2.38 -1.08 4.39
C TRP A 150 3.67 -1.56 5.07
N LYS A 151 3.69 -1.81 6.39
CA LYS A 151 4.85 -2.41 7.06
C LYS A 151 5.15 -3.82 6.55
N ARG A 152 4.15 -4.68 6.41
CA ARG A 152 4.33 -6.03 5.83
C ARG A 152 4.88 -5.99 4.40
N ILE A 153 4.45 -4.99 3.61
CA ILE A 153 4.98 -4.79 2.27
C ILE A 153 6.47 -4.39 2.35
N LEU A 154 6.82 -3.47 3.24
CA LEU A 154 8.21 -3.07 3.46
C LEU A 154 9.10 -4.23 3.91
N ASP A 155 8.61 -5.07 4.82
CA ASP A 155 9.36 -6.25 5.29
C ASP A 155 9.62 -7.22 4.13
N ARG A 156 8.64 -7.43 3.24
CA ARG A 156 8.82 -8.20 2.01
C ARG A 156 9.87 -7.57 1.11
N PHE A 157 9.78 -6.29 0.78
CA PHE A 157 10.76 -5.59 -0.06
C PHE A 157 12.16 -5.57 0.56
N GLY A 158 12.26 -5.55 1.89
CA GLY A 158 13.52 -5.62 2.62
C GLY A 158 14.21 -6.98 2.52
N LYS A 159 13.43 -8.07 2.41
CA LYS A 159 13.94 -9.44 2.22
C LYS A 159 14.38 -9.70 0.78
N GLU A 160 13.70 -9.11 -0.19
CA GLU A 160 13.84 -9.31 -1.62
C GLU A 160 14.53 -8.10 -2.29
N ARG A 161 15.71 -7.69 -1.77
CA ARG A 161 16.35 -6.44 -2.18
C ARG A 161 16.75 -6.40 -3.66
N ASN A 162 16.33 -5.35 -4.36
CA ASN A 162 16.85 -4.97 -5.67
C ASN A 162 18.06 -4.03 -5.53
N GLU A 163 19.22 -4.59 -5.18
CA GLU A 163 20.42 -3.79 -4.83
C GLU A 163 20.90 -2.91 -5.99
N HIS A 164 20.82 -3.38 -7.23
CA HIS A 164 21.30 -2.63 -8.39
C HIS A 164 20.49 -1.33 -8.59
N VAL A 165 19.16 -1.40 -8.58
CA VAL A 165 18.30 -0.22 -8.76
C VAL A 165 18.43 0.72 -7.57
N GLN A 166 18.46 0.17 -6.35
CA GLN A 166 18.63 0.96 -5.12
C GLN A 166 19.94 1.72 -5.11
N GLN A 167 21.06 1.09 -5.54
CA GLN A 167 22.36 1.75 -5.61
C GLN A 167 22.36 2.93 -6.60
N ASN A 168 21.74 2.78 -7.77
CA ASN A 168 21.58 3.88 -8.72
C ASN A 168 20.77 5.05 -8.15
N VAL A 169 19.68 4.75 -7.44
CA VAL A 169 18.86 5.78 -6.76
C VAL A 169 19.67 6.50 -5.68
N LYS A 170 20.44 5.76 -4.87
CA LYS A 170 21.35 6.34 -3.86
C LYS A 170 22.35 7.31 -4.47
N GLN A 171 23.01 6.92 -5.52
CA GLN A 171 24.04 7.72 -6.18
C GLN A 171 23.47 9.00 -6.83
N THR A 172 22.28 8.89 -7.44
CA THR A 172 21.70 10.00 -8.20
C THR A 172 20.94 11.00 -7.34
N PHE A 173 20.18 10.49 -6.35
CA PHE A 173 19.25 11.32 -5.57
C PHE A 173 19.65 11.51 -4.11
N GLY A 174 20.66 10.78 -3.61
CA GLY A 174 21.09 10.84 -2.20
C GLY A 174 20.06 10.27 -1.22
N ILE A 175 19.20 9.37 -1.70
CA ILE A 175 18.17 8.71 -0.91
C ILE A 175 18.26 7.19 -1.03
N ASP A 176 17.84 6.50 0.02
CA ASP A 176 17.59 5.05 0.01
C ASP A 176 16.09 4.80 0.00
N ILE A 177 15.63 3.87 -0.82
CA ILE A 177 14.23 3.41 -0.89
C ILE A 177 14.21 1.89 -1.04
N GLN A 178 13.13 1.27 -0.58
CA GLN A 178 12.88 -0.15 -0.82
C GLN A 178 11.94 -0.32 -2.01
N LEU A 179 12.24 -1.27 -2.86
CA LEU A 179 11.51 -1.56 -4.10
C LEU A 179 11.23 -3.06 -4.18
N PRO A 180 10.15 -3.47 -4.86
CA PRO A 180 9.92 -4.88 -5.16
C PRO A 180 11.13 -5.50 -5.89
N ASP A 181 11.41 -6.77 -5.62
CA ASP A 181 12.37 -7.52 -6.44
C ASP A 181 11.93 -7.57 -7.91
N GLY A 182 12.89 -7.62 -8.82
CA GLY A 182 12.62 -7.59 -10.26
C GLY A 182 12.22 -6.20 -10.80
N SER A 183 12.19 -5.14 -9.98
CA SER A 183 12.01 -3.77 -10.48
C SER A 183 13.16 -3.36 -11.38
N GLY A 184 12.87 -2.63 -12.47
CA GLY A 184 13.86 -2.21 -13.47
C GLY A 184 13.80 -0.72 -13.79
N ILE A 185 14.95 -0.08 -14.01
CA ILE A 185 15.01 1.30 -14.52
C ILE A 185 14.77 1.25 -16.03
N VAL A 186 13.63 1.78 -16.48
CA VAL A 186 13.24 1.79 -17.90
C VAL A 186 13.56 3.12 -18.60
N SER A 187 13.73 4.18 -17.84
CA SER A 187 14.16 5.49 -18.35
C SER A 187 14.88 6.26 -17.25
N SER A 188 15.98 6.94 -17.61
CA SER A 188 16.79 7.68 -16.64
C SER A 188 17.54 8.85 -17.26
N ASN A 189 17.72 9.90 -16.47
CA ASN A 189 18.67 10.96 -16.66
C ASN A 189 19.14 11.51 -15.30
N LYS A 190 19.99 12.53 -15.29
CA LYS A 190 20.56 13.10 -14.03
C LYS A 190 19.54 13.61 -13.01
N ASN A 191 18.29 13.86 -13.41
CA ASN A 191 17.24 14.42 -12.57
C ASN A 191 15.95 13.57 -12.55
N PHE A 192 15.93 12.45 -13.25
CA PHE A 192 14.72 11.66 -13.42
C PHE A 192 15.03 10.17 -13.57
N TYR A 193 14.31 9.32 -12.84
CA TYR A 193 14.25 7.87 -13.07
C TYR A 193 12.79 7.42 -13.14
N ARG A 194 12.48 6.57 -14.13
CA ARG A 194 11.27 5.77 -14.16
C ARG A 194 11.65 4.32 -13.87
N ILE A 195 11.09 3.77 -12.82
CA ILE A 195 11.34 2.42 -12.34
C ILE A 195 10.01 1.68 -12.45
N GLU A 196 9.97 0.61 -13.22
CA GLU A 196 8.80 -0.26 -13.34
C GLU A 196 8.93 -1.44 -12.39
N PHE A 197 7.82 -1.83 -11.78
CA PHE A 197 7.72 -3.03 -10.96
C PHE A 197 7.53 -4.25 -11.85
N PRO A 198 7.73 -5.47 -11.33
CA PRO A 198 7.48 -6.67 -12.09
C PRO A 198 6.06 -6.66 -12.68
N PRO A 199 5.90 -7.02 -13.95
CA PRO A 199 4.60 -6.99 -14.59
C PRO A 199 3.62 -7.93 -13.88
N ALA A 200 2.44 -7.43 -13.63
CA ALA A 200 1.33 -8.19 -13.04
C ALA A 200 0.19 -8.30 -14.06
N SER A 201 -0.60 -9.34 -13.91
CA SER A 201 -1.83 -9.55 -14.68
C SER A 201 -2.95 -10.00 -13.76
N ARG A 202 -4.19 -9.62 -14.08
CA ARG A 202 -5.39 -10.03 -13.36
C ARG A 202 -6.42 -10.54 -14.36
N PRO A 203 -7.15 -11.61 -14.01
CA PRO A 203 -8.31 -11.98 -14.79
C PRO A 203 -9.35 -10.85 -14.72
N ILE A 204 -9.88 -10.47 -15.88
CA ILE A 204 -10.95 -9.50 -16.03
C ILE A 204 -12.20 -10.25 -16.43
N GLU A 205 -13.25 -10.15 -15.63
CA GLU A 205 -14.55 -10.68 -15.95
C GLU A 205 -15.39 -9.60 -16.62
N PHE A 206 -15.94 -9.91 -17.79
CA PHE A 206 -16.92 -9.09 -18.48
C PHE A 206 -18.31 -9.70 -18.28
N PRO A 207 -19.08 -9.30 -17.26
CA PRO A 207 -20.35 -9.95 -16.90
C PRO A 207 -21.37 -9.96 -18.04
N ASN A 208 -21.33 -8.93 -18.90
CA ASN A 208 -22.30 -8.76 -19.98
C ASN A 208 -22.04 -9.65 -21.21
N ILE A 209 -20.86 -10.22 -21.33
CA ILE A 209 -20.47 -11.05 -22.49
C ILE A 209 -19.94 -12.43 -22.11
N GLY A 210 -19.90 -12.75 -20.81
CA GLY A 210 -19.44 -14.05 -20.31
C GLY A 210 -18.00 -14.40 -20.69
N LYS A 211 -17.17 -13.43 -21.07
CA LYS A 211 -15.76 -13.62 -21.42
C LYS A 211 -14.87 -13.22 -20.27
N GLN A 212 -13.85 -14.03 -20.03
CA GLN A 212 -12.72 -13.67 -19.19
C GLN A 212 -11.56 -13.23 -20.09
N ASP A 213 -10.90 -12.15 -19.71
CA ASP A 213 -9.67 -11.69 -20.34
C ASP A 213 -8.60 -11.48 -19.26
N VAL A 214 -7.35 -11.28 -19.68
CA VAL A 214 -6.24 -11.00 -18.76
C VAL A 214 -5.79 -9.58 -19.01
N GLY A 215 -6.09 -8.71 -18.05
CA GLY A 215 -5.65 -7.32 -18.10
C GLY A 215 -4.22 -7.19 -17.58
N ALA A 216 -3.35 -6.56 -18.36
CA ALA A 216 -2.04 -6.14 -17.90
C ALA A 216 -2.18 -5.00 -16.88
N ILE A 217 -1.33 -5.03 -15.85
CA ILE A 217 -1.22 -3.99 -14.84
C ILE A 217 0.17 -3.43 -14.90
N TRP A 218 0.26 -2.12 -15.07
CA TRP A 218 1.50 -1.38 -15.11
C TRP A 218 1.63 -0.56 -13.84
N GLU A 219 2.65 -0.86 -13.07
CA GLU A 219 2.92 -0.23 -11.79
C GLU A 219 4.39 0.15 -11.70
N GLY A 220 4.67 1.25 -11.04
CA GLY A 220 6.04 1.68 -10.83
C GLY A 220 6.13 3.01 -10.12
N VAL A 221 7.35 3.50 -10.01
CA VAL A 221 7.64 4.82 -9.43
C VAL A 221 8.50 5.66 -10.34
N MET A 222 8.22 6.94 -10.37
CA MET A 222 9.06 7.97 -10.97
C MET A 222 9.72 8.77 -9.85
N ILE A 223 11.04 8.90 -9.91
CA ILE A 223 11.80 9.73 -8.98
C ILE A 223 12.35 10.89 -9.77
N TYR A 224 12.09 12.11 -9.34
CA TYR A 224 12.65 13.30 -9.97
C TYR A 224 13.07 14.34 -8.95
N GLN A 225 13.98 15.20 -9.36
CA GLN A 225 14.51 16.26 -8.51
C GLN A 225 14.73 17.56 -9.28
N TYR A 226 14.58 18.68 -8.58
CA TYR A 226 14.89 20.01 -9.08
C TYR A 226 15.33 20.94 -7.92
N ASP A 227 15.98 22.04 -8.24
CA ASP A 227 16.53 22.93 -7.23
C ASP A 227 15.43 23.60 -6.39
N PHE A 228 15.56 23.50 -5.08
CA PHE A 228 14.70 24.21 -4.14
C PHE A 228 15.15 25.65 -4.00
N LYS A 229 14.26 26.57 -4.27
CA LYS A 229 14.51 28.04 -4.17
C LYS A 229 13.84 28.61 -2.93
N ASP A 230 12.56 28.33 -2.75
CA ASP A 230 11.76 28.84 -1.63
C ASP A 230 10.54 27.92 -1.36
N SER A 231 9.84 28.20 -0.26
CA SER A 231 8.71 27.39 0.21
C SER A 231 7.49 27.41 -0.72
N SER A 232 7.34 28.40 -1.60
CA SER A 232 6.21 28.44 -2.53
C SER A 232 6.23 27.28 -3.51
N GLN A 233 7.41 26.72 -3.79
CA GLN A 233 7.54 25.51 -4.62
C GLN A 233 6.88 24.28 -4.04
N LEU A 234 6.55 24.29 -2.74
CA LEU A 234 5.85 23.20 -2.04
C LEU A 234 4.33 23.39 -1.99
N GLU A 235 3.80 24.44 -2.57
CA GLU A 235 2.37 24.64 -2.75
C GLU A 235 1.82 23.70 -3.82
N LEU A 236 0.59 23.23 -3.67
CA LEU A 236 -0.05 22.24 -4.56
C LEU A 236 0.10 22.60 -6.05
N GLU A 237 -0.24 23.84 -6.42
CA GLU A 237 -0.21 24.29 -7.82
C GLU A 237 1.22 24.29 -8.40
N ASN A 238 2.22 24.58 -7.59
CA ASN A 238 3.61 24.58 -8.02
C ASN A 238 4.17 23.17 -8.14
N LEU A 239 3.80 22.25 -7.22
CA LEU A 239 4.13 20.83 -7.31
C LEU A 239 3.45 20.16 -8.53
N LEU A 240 2.20 20.52 -8.83
CA LEU A 240 1.49 20.03 -10.02
C LEU A 240 2.16 20.52 -11.31
N ARG A 241 2.56 21.80 -11.39
CA ARG A 241 3.32 22.31 -12.54
C ARG A 241 4.67 21.61 -12.73
N ALA A 242 5.38 21.36 -11.64
CA ALA A 242 6.64 20.62 -11.68
C ALA A 242 6.42 19.19 -12.17
N ARG A 243 5.36 18.52 -11.66
CA ARG A 243 4.95 17.18 -12.10
C ARG A 243 4.65 17.16 -13.60
N ASP A 244 3.78 18.02 -14.09
CA ASP A 244 3.40 18.05 -15.52
C ASP A 244 4.59 18.34 -16.44
N THR A 245 5.48 19.24 -16.00
CA THR A 245 6.72 19.50 -16.72
C THR A 245 7.59 18.24 -16.80
N MET A 246 7.77 17.56 -15.68
CA MET A 246 8.53 16.32 -15.62
C MET A 246 7.91 15.25 -16.52
N LEU A 247 6.59 15.00 -16.41
CA LEU A 247 5.89 13.99 -17.20
C LEU A 247 5.99 14.26 -18.69
N ARG A 248 5.78 15.50 -19.11
CA ARG A 248 5.83 15.91 -20.52
C ARG A 248 7.16 15.58 -21.19
N TYR A 249 8.27 15.75 -20.48
CA TYR A 249 9.60 15.56 -21.07
C TYR A 249 10.19 14.16 -20.86
N ASN A 250 9.68 13.40 -19.90
CA ASN A 250 10.30 12.12 -19.53
C ASN A 250 9.39 10.90 -19.66
N VAL A 251 8.07 11.09 -19.85
CA VAL A 251 7.12 9.97 -19.92
C VAL A 251 6.27 10.07 -21.20
N PRO A 252 6.92 9.94 -22.40
CA PRO A 252 6.19 9.87 -23.64
C PRO A 252 5.36 8.59 -23.73
N HIS A 253 4.26 8.63 -24.45
CA HIS A 253 3.47 7.46 -24.83
C HIS A 253 4.05 6.84 -26.11
N GLU A 254 3.77 5.57 -26.37
CA GLU A 254 4.12 4.90 -27.63
C GLU A 254 3.51 5.60 -28.86
N THR A 255 2.29 6.13 -28.72
CA THR A 255 1.70 6.96 -29.76
C THR A 255 2.36 8.34 -29.79
N GLU A 256 2.96 8.67 -30.92
CA GLU A 256 3.67 9.93 -31.13
C GLU A 256 2.79 11.16 -30.80
N GLY A 257 3.38 12.09 -30.05
CA GLY A 257 2.75 13.33 -29.63
C GLY A 257 1.85 13.23 -28.40
N LEU A 258 1.80 12.05 -27.76
CA LEU A 258 1.17 11.87 -26.44
C LEU A 258 2.23 11.72 -25.34
N TYR A 259 1.88 12.16 -24.14
CA TYR A 259 2.68 11.99 -22.92
C TYR A 259 1.77 11.88 -21.71
N MET A 260 2.27 11.30 -20.62
CA MET A 260 1.53 11.24 -19.37
C MET A 260 1.34 12.64 -18.81
N GLY A 261 0.13 12.97 -18.39
CA GLY A 261 -0.24 14.26 -17.77
C GLY A 261 -1.17 14.06 -16.59
N THR A 262 -1.34 15.08 -15.77
CA THR A 262 -2.23 15.06 -14.60
C THR A 262 -3.66 15.37 -15.03
N GLN A 263 -4.66 14.71 -14.42
CA GLN A 263 -6.08 15.03 -14.62
C GLN A 263 -6.50 16.16 -13.66
N TYR A 264 -7.14 17.20 -14.22
CA TYR A 264 -7.61 18.38 -13.48
C TYR A 264 -9.15 18.49 -13.44
N VAL A 265 -9.84 17.38 -13.71
CA VAL A 265 -11.30 17.32 -13.58
C VAL A 265 -11.68 17.46 -12.10
N LYS A 266 -12.68 18.25 -11.79
CA LYS A 266 -13.10 18.57 -10.40
C LYS A 266 -13.28 17.33 -9.53
N LEU A 267 -13.82 16.24 -10.07
CA LEU A 267 -14.07 14.98 -9.33
C LEU A 267 -12.77 14.32 -8.85
N VAL A 268 -11.71 14.44 -9.63
CA VAL A 268 -10.41 13.77 -9.38
C VAL A 268 -9.26 14.77 -9.27
N TYR A 269 -9.59 16.03 -8.92
CA TYR A 269 -8.57 17.05 -8.74
C TYR A 269 -7.58 16.62 -7.66
N PRO A 270 -6.26 16.74 -7.90
CA PRO A 270 -5.28 16.25 -6.96
C PRO A 270 -5.40 16.84 -5.56
N GLU A 271 -5.24 16.00 -4.56
CA GLU A 271 -5.24 16.37 -3.15
C GLU A 271 -3.85 16.24 -2.54
N MET A 272 -3.52 17.14 -1.61
CA MET A 272 -2.22 17.15 -0.93
C MET A 272 -2.40 17.21 0.58
N THR A 273 -1.58 16.43 1.30
CA THR A 273 -1.58 16.38 2.76
C THR A 273 -0.15 16.32 3.28
N ALA A 274 0.14 17.03 4.37
CA ALA A 274 1.43 16.95 5.04
C ALA A 274 1.60 15.56 5.68
N THR A 275 2.75 14.93 5.49
CA THR A 275 3.04 13.58 6.01
C THR A 275 4.55 13.39 6.25
N THR A 276 4.92 12.19 6.70
CA THR A 276 6.31 11.79 6.91
C THR A 276 6.57 10.40 6.32
N ASN A 277 7.86 10.07 6.12
CA ASN A 277 8.26 8.68 5.90
C ASN A 277 7.89 7.79 7.10
N ALA A 278 8.14 6.49 7.00
CA ALA A 278 7.82 5.52 8.06
C ALA A 278 8.49 5.81 9.41
N GLU A 279 9.70 6.34 9.38
CA GLU A 279 10.50 6.65 10.59
C GLU A 279 10.21 8.05 11.17
N GLY A 280 9.36 8.87 10.50
CA GLY A 280 9.11 10.26 10.91
C GLY A 280 10.29 11.22 10.69
N THR A 281 11.36 10.76 10.03
CA THR A 281 12.61 11.51 9.84
C THR A 281 12.61 12.41 8.62
N VAL A 282 11.83 12.06 7.58
CA VAL A 282 11.68 12.86 6.36
C VAL A 282 10.27 13.45 6.34
N LYS A 283 10.17 14.76 6.51
CA LYS A 283 8.90 15.49 6.45
C LYS A 283 8.65 16.00 5.04
N GLY A 284 7.40 15.93 4.59
CA GLY A 284 7.01 16.36 3.26
C GLY A 284 5.51 16.36 3.06
N PHE A 285 5.11 16.22 1.80
CA PHE A 285 3.72 16.23 1.39
C PHE A 285 3.44 15.01 0.51
N GLU A 286 2.42 14.23 0.86
CA GLU A 286 1.83 13.30 -0.08
C GLU A 286 0.86 14.02 -1.00
N MET A 287 0.82 13.62 -2.26
CA MET A 287 -0.11 14.11 -3.26
C MET A 287 -0.73 12.92 -4.00
N ARG A 288 -2.05 12.92 -4.11
CA ARG A 288 -2.83 11.88 -4.77
C ARG A 288 -3.64 12.47 -5.90
N GLY A 289 -3.82 11.72 -6.97
CA GLY A 289 -4.61 12.15 -8.11
C GLY A 289 -4.62 11.11 -9.23
N MET A 290 -5.18 11.52 -10.34
CA MET A 290 -5.27 10.69 -11.54
C MET A 290 -4.37 11.23 -12.64
N PHE A 291 -3.83 10.32 -13.45
CA PHE A 291 -3.15 10.68 -14.69
C PHE A 291 -3.92 10.19 -15.91
N HIS A 292 -3.65 10.79 -17.05
CA HIS A 292 -4.09 10.36 -18.36
C HIS A 292 -3.01 10.68 -19.40
N PHE A 293 -3.18 10.22 -20.63
CA PHE A 293 -2.29 10.63 -21.71
C PHE A 293 -2.87 11.83 -22.43
N VAL A 294 -2.08 12.89 -22.57
CA VAL A 294 -2.44 14.18 -23.16
C VAL A 294 -1.63 14.44 -24.44
N GLY A 295 -2.21 15.15 -25.39
CA GLY A 295 -1.59 15.51 -26.67
C GLY A 295 -2.61 15.77 -27.76
N LYS A 296 -2.16 15.66 -29.01
CA LYS A 296 -3.01 15.96 -30.18
C LYS A 296 -4.14 14.94 -30.44
N LYS A 297 -4.05 13.75 -29.86
CA LYS A 297 -5.06 12.69 -29.97
C LYS A 297 -5.67 12.42 -28.62
N MET A 298 -6.97 12.15 -28.60
CA MET A 298 -7.64 11.72 -27.38
C MET A 298 -7.23 10.29 -27.05
N HIS A 299 -6.78 10.04 -25.82
CA HIS A 299 -6.45 8.71 -25.33
C HIS A 299 -7.31 8.40 -24.11
N THR A 300 -7.84 7.19 -24.04
CA THR A 300 -8.79 6.79 -22.99
C THR A 300 -8.15 6.09 -21.80
N THR A 301 -6.84 5.82 -21.87
CA THR A 301 -6.12 5.18 -20.77
C THR A 301 -5.61 6.21 -19.77
N GLY A 302 -5.61 5.81 -18.53
CA GLY A 302 -5.13 6.60 -17.42
C GLY A 302 -5.15 5.76 -16.16
N GLY A 303 -4.71 6.31 -15.06
CA GLY A 303 -4.64 5.58 -13.80
C GLY A 303 -4.46 6.49 -12.61
N ALA A 304 -4.16 5.88 -11.48
CA ALA A 304 -3.90 6.57 -10.23
C ALA A 304 -2.42 6.92 -10.09
N PHE A 305 -2.13 8.02 -9.40
CA PHE A 305 -0.81 8.29 -8.88
C PHE A 305 -0.85 8.64 -7.39
N TRP A 306 0.20 8.28 -6.67
CA TRP A 306 0.44 8.66 -5.28
C TRP A 306 1.90 9.08 -5.14
N ALA A 307 2.14 10.34 -4.80
CA ALA A 307 3.45 10.93 -4.77
C ALA A 307 3.81 11.42 -3.36
N PHE A 308 5.09 11.43 -3.05
CA PHE A 308 5.66 12.05 -1.85
C PHE A 308 6.73 13.06 -2.26
N HIS A 309 6.57 14.31 -1.81
CA HIS A 309 7.44 15.43 -2.10
C HIS A 309 8.12 15.91 -0.83
N PHE A 310 9.42 16.12 -0.87
CA PHE A 310 10.19 16.66 0.26
C PHE A 310 11.42 17.42 -0.22
N VAL A 311 11.97 18.26 0.66
CA VAL A 311 13.23 18.96 0.40
C VAL A 311 14.39 18.16 1.00
N HIS A 312 15.33 17.76 0.15
CA HIS A 312 16.52 17.06 0.59
C HIS A 312 17.44 18.01 1.39
N PRO A 313 17.77 17.72 2.67
CA PRO A 313 18.39 18.69 3.56
C PRO A 313 19.81 19.08 3.15
N ARG A 314 20.57 18.17 2.49
CA ARG A 314 21.93 18.41 2.05
C ARG A 314 22.04 19.02 0.65
N THR A 315 21.34 18.43 -0.33
CA THR A 315 21.45 18.86 -1.74
C THR A 315 20.59 20.09 -2.05
N LYS A 316 19.69 20.49 -1.13
CA LYS A 316 18.74 21.59 -1.32
C LYS A 316 17.92 21.43 -2.61
N LYS A 317 17.48 20.22 -2.89
CA LYS A 317 16.58 19.91 -4.00
C LYS A 317 15.24 19.47 -3.49
N VAL A 318 14.18 19.80 -4.21
CA VAL A 318 12.91 19.12 -4.07
C VAL A 318 13.05 17.76 -4.73
N ILE A 319 12.76 16.69 -3.99
CA ILE A 319 12.69 15.32 -4.50
C ILE A 319 11.24 14.89 -4.46
N CYS A 320 10.79 14.25 -5.52
CA CYS A 320 9.50 13.58 -5.61
C CYS A 320 9.68 12.09 -5.91
N ILE A 321 8.98 11.26 -5.14
CA ILE A 321 8.77 9.84 -5.43
C ILE A 321 7.30 9.71 -5.80
N SER A 322 7.00 9.53 -7.08
CA SER A 322 5.63 9.47 -7.62
C SER A 322 5.33 8.09 -8.17
N GLY A 323 4.63 7.28 -7.41
CA GLY A 323 4.11 6.02 -7.92
C GLY A 323 2.93 6.20 -8.85
N TYR A 324 2.73 5.25 -9.74
CA TYR A 324 1.60 5.19 -10.67
C TYR A 324 1.09 3.76 -10.82
N VAL A 325 -0.22 3.66 -11.04
CA VAL A 325 -0.92 2.41 -11.36
C VAL A 325 -1.75 2.64 -12.59
N ASP A 326 -1.49 1.88 -13.66
CA ASP A 326 -2.34 1.76 -14.84
C ASP A 326 -2.90 0.34 -14.86
N ALA A 327 -4.16 0.22 -14.53
CA ALA A 327 -4.85 -1.07 -14.44
C ALA A 327 -6.29 -0.92 -14.91
N PRO A 328 -6.91 -2.00 -15.39
CA PRO A 328 -8.31 -1.99 -15.77
C PRO A 328 -9.21 -1.49 -14.63
N SER A 329 -10.21 -0.70 -14.95
CA SER A 329 -11.14 -0.09 -13.98
C SER A 329 -11.94 -1.12 -13.15
N THR A 330 -12.01 -2.37 -13.62
CA THR A 330 -12.64 -3.49 -12.91
C THR A 330 -11.73 -4.11 -11.85
N THR A 331 -10.46 -3.70 -11.80
CA THR A 331 -9.48 -4.21 -10.83
C THR A 331 -9.40 -3.27 -9.63
N SER A 332 -9.45 -3.81 -8.41
CA SER A 332 -9.19 -3.00 -7.21
C SER A 332 -7.75 -2.48 -7.22
N TRP A 333 -7.58 -1.18 -7.03
CA TRP A 333 -6.27 -0.53 -7.02
C TRP A 333 -5.63 -0.49 -5.62
N THR A 334 -6.36 -0.88 -4.58
CA THR A 334 -5.90 -0.81 -3.18
C THR A 334 -4.55 -1.49 -2.98
N HIS A 335 -4.38 -2.69 -3.52
CA HIS A 335 -3.12 -3.45 -3.43
C HIS A 335 -1.94 -2.64 -3.97
N PHE A 336 -2.03 -2.19 -5.20
CA PHE A 336 -0.95 -1.47 -5.91
C PHE A 336 -0.65 -0.13 -5.26
N LEU A 337 -1.66 0.60 -4.86
CA LEU A 337 -1.49 1.87 -4.14
C LEU A 337 -0.81 1.67 -2.78
N ARG A 338 -1.03 0.54 -2.11
CA ARG A 338 -0.31 0.18 -0.88
C ARG A 338 1.16 -0.14 -1.14
N GLU A 339 1.50 -0.78 -2.25
CA GLU A 339 2.89 -1.01 -2.65
C GLU A 339 3.61 0.32 -2.94
N ILE A 340 2.97 1.22 -3.68
CA ILE A 340 3.47 2.58 -3.90
C ILE A 340 3.65 3.33 -2.56
N GLN A 341 2.66 3.25 -1.66
CA GLN A 341 2.75 3.85 -0.33
C GLN A 341 3.95 3.32 0.44
N ALA A 342 4.17 2.01 0.42
CA ALA A 342 5.30 1.39 1.08
C ALA A 342 6.64 1.90 0.52
N VAL A 343 6.77 2.05 -0.79
CA VAL A 343 8.00 2.57 -1.41
C VAL A 343 8.34 3.96 -0.88
N TRP A 344 7.43 4.93 -0.95
CA TRP A 344 7.77 6.28 -0.49
C TRP A 344 7.83 6.38 1.05
N LYS A 345 7.11 5.51 1.80
CA LYS A 345 7.28 5.38 3.26
C LYS A 345 8.67 4.88 3.65
N SER A 346 9.33 4.13 2.79
CA SER A 346 10.67 3.57 3.04
C SER A 346 11.81 4.60 2.91
N VAL A 347 11.56 5.79 2.37
CA VAL A 347 12.62 6.76 2.04
C VAL A 347 13.47 7.12 3.24
N LYS A 348 14.80 7.09 3.04
CA LYS A 348 15.81 7.55 3.99
C LYS A 348 16.77 8.51 3.29
N ILE A 349 17.21 9.54 3.98
CA ILE A 349 18.27 10.44 3.51
C ILE A 349 19.62 9.79 3.80
N ILE A 350 20.53 9.79 2.83
CA ILE A 350 21.87 9.19 2.96
C ILE A 350 22.89 10.28 3.18
#